data_13d7ffec4833dc3c57f5af61cedc892d
#
_entry.id   13d7ffec4833dc3c57f5af61cedc892d
#
_cell.length_a   1.000
_cell.length_b   1.000
_cell.length_c   1.000
_cell.angle_alpha   90.00
_cell.angle_beta   90.00
_cell.angle_gamma   90.00
#
_symmetry.space_group_name_H-M   'P 1'
#
loop_
_entity.id
_entity.type
_entity.pdbx_description
1 polymer ?
#
loop_
_entity_poly.entity_id
_entity_poly.type
_entity_poly.pdbx_seq_one_letter_code
_entity_poly.pdbx_strand_id
1 'polypeptide(L)'
;MSSLIQLKGVDLRFGAVTALRGVELGIATGERLAVIGSNGCGKSTLLRVLHGLLAPSRGSVTHGGPTRQAMVFQRPFVLRTNAINNVALGLRIRGISWKNAKVQALCALARVGLADVAMRNAQALSSGQQQRLALARAWSLRPDMLLLDEPTSSLDPHAKREVEALMAEFAQDGMTLVFASHNLGQVKRLATRVVYLEHGRVLADLPVQEFFNRSVLREISSEADLFVKGESA
;
A
#
# COMPACT_ATOMS: atom_id res chain seq x y z
N MET A 1 -21.92 1.74 3.21
CA MET A 1 -20.56 1.89 3.78
C MET A 1 -20.08 3.30 3.47
N SER A 2 -19.53 4.03 4.44
CA SER A 2 -19.00 5.39 4.20
C SER A 2 -17.76 5.31 3.35
N SER A 3 -17.69 6.08 2.26
CA SER A 3 -16.50 6.19 1.41
C SER A 3 -15.40 6.93 2.19
N LEU A 4 -14.25 6.29 2.34
CA LEU A 4 -13.08 6.89 2.99
C LEU A 4 -12.39 7.88 2.05
N ILE A 5 -12.24 7.50 0.77
CA ILE A 5 -11.70 8.31 -0.32
C ILE A 5 -12.48 8.04 -1.60
N GLN A 6 -12.68 9.10 -2.38
CA GLN A 6 -13.32 9.04 -3.69
C GLN A 6 -12.49 9.81 -4.72
N LEU A 7 -12.08 9.17 -5.79
CA LEU A 7 -11.50 9.75 -6.98
C LEU A 7 -12.60 9.90 -8.04
N LYS A 8 -12.68 11.07 -8.69
CA LYS A 8 -13.65 11.35 -9.77
C LYS A 8 -12.93 11.95 -10.99
N GLY A 9 -12.88 11.19 -12.08
CA GLY A 9 -12.32 11.59 -13.36
C GLY A 9 -10.84 12.00 -13.27
N VAL A 10 -10.04 11.31 -12.46
CA VAL A 10 -8.66 11.72 -12.14
C VAL A 10 -7.72 11.44 -13.30
N ASP A 11 -7.15 12.53 -13.86
CA ASP A 11 -5.99 12.49 -14.74
C ASP A 11 -4.73 12.93 -13.98
N LEU A 12 -3.60 12.31 -14.28
CA LEU A 12 -2.30 12.80 -13.84
C LEU A 12 -1.27 12.71 -14.97
N ARG A 13 -0.57 13.83 -15.20
CA ARG A 13 0.44 13.98 -16.24
C ARG A 13 1.79 14.39 -15.67
N PHE A 14 2.86 13.83 -16.23
CA PHE A 14 4.23 14.25 -16.02
C PHE A 14 4.78 14.74 -17.38
N GLY A 15 4.71 16.06 -17.62
CA GLY A 15 5.02 16.62 -18.93
C GLY A 15 4.13 16.02 -20.02
N ALA A 16 4.72 15.36 -21.01
CA ALA A 16 4.00 14.72 -22.12
C ALA A 16 3.40 13.34 -21.74
N VAL A 17 3.85 12.74 -20.64
CA VAL A 17 3.41 11.40 -20.23
C VAL A 17 2.15 11.49 -19.36
N THR A 18 1.08 10.82 -19.78
CA THR A 18 -0.15 10.67 -18.99
C THR A 18 -0.07 9.36 -18.20
N ALA A 19 0.13 9.49 -16.88
CA ALA A 19 0.27 8.34 -15.98
C ALA A 19 -1.07 7.81 -15.46
N LEU A 20 -2.10 8.66 -15.32
CA LEU A 20 -3.47 8.26 -14.99
C LEU A 20 -4.44 8.96 -15.92
N ARG A 21 -5.53 8.27 -16.31
CA ARG A 21 -6.50 8.73 -17.32
C ARG A 21 -7.93 8.45 -16.86
N GLY A 22 -8.66 9.48 -16.43
CA GLY A 22 -10.08 9.41 -16.09
C GLY A 22 -10.37 8.38 -14.99
N VAL A 23 -9.51 8.26 -13.98
CA VAL A 23 -9.67 7.25 -12.93
C VAL A 23 -10.86 7.59 -12.04
N GLU A 24 -11.80 6.65 -11.97
CA GLU A 24 -12.93 6.63 -11.04
C GLU A 24 -12.64 5.52 -10.01
N LEU A 25 -12.59 5.86 -8.72
CA LEU A 25 -12.32 4.87 -7.68
C LEU A 25 -12.81 5.35 -6.32
N GLY A 26 -13.64 4.55 -5.66
CA GLY A 26 -14.01 4.75 -4.26
C GLY A 26 -13.37 3.69 -3.37
N ILE A 27 -12.94 4.06 -2.18
CA ILE A 27 -12.38 3.15 -1.17
C ILE A 27 -13.22 3.27 0.09
N ALA A 28 -13.72 2.13 0.57
CA ALA A 28 -14.51 2.05 1.80
C ALA A 28 -13.62 1.81 3.02
N THR A 29 -14.09 2.20 4.20
CA THR A 29 -13.42 1.91 5.47
C THR A 29 -13.32 0.40 5.71
N GLY A 30 -12.15 -0.09 6.13
CA GLY A 30 -11.88 -1.50 6.41
C GLY A 30 -11.69 -2.37 5.16
N GLU A 31 -11.70 -1.77 3.98
CA GLU A 31 -11.49 -2.46 2.72
C GLU A 31 -10.03 -2.90 2.53
N ARG A 32 -9.82 -4.02 1.85
CA ARG A 32 -8.50 -4.49 1.42
C ARG A 32 -8.46 -4.49 -0.10
N LEU A 33 -8.05 -3.36 -0.66
CA LEU A 33 -7.99 -3.13 -2.09
C LEU A 33 -6.62 -3.49 -2.66
N ALA A 34 -6.56 -4.43 -3.59
CA ALA A 34 -5.37 -4.68 -4.39
C ALA A 34 -5.44 -3.90 -5.70
N VAL A 35 -4.35 -3.20 -6.03
CA VAL A 35 -4.13 -2.56 -7.33
C VAL A 35 -3.11 -3.39 -8.10
N ILE A 36 -3.53 -3.98 -9.21
CA ILE A 36 -2.68 -4.85 -10.04
C ILE A 36 -2.62 -4.33 -11.48
N GLY A 37 -1.65 -4.82 -12.25
CA GLY A 37 -1.43 -4.44 -13.65
C GLY A 37 0.04 -4.52 -14.01
N SER A 38 0.36 -4.30 -15.28
CA SER A 38 1.71 -4.36 -15.84
C SER A 38 2.66 -3.34 -15.19
N ASN A 39 3.97 -3.52 -15.37
CA ASN A 39 4.95 -2.54 -14.92
C ASN A 39 4.78 -1.22 -15.69
N GLY A 40 4.79 -0.11 -14.97
CA GLY A 40 4.59 1.21 -15.57
C GLY A 40 3.13 1.60 -15.85
N CYS A 41 2.13 0.74 -15.58
CA CYS A 41 0.72 1.04 -15.84
C CYS A 41 0.12 2.16 -14.96
N GLY A 42 0.83 2.61 -13.88
CA GLY A 42 0.40 3.71 -13.03
C GLY A 42 0.08 3.36 -11.58
N LYS A 43 0.31 2.11 -11.10
CA LYS A 43 -0.01 1.66 -9.72
C LYS A 43 0.57 2.57 -8.64
N SER A 44 1.90 2.78 -8.66
CA SER A 44 2.57 3.64 -7.68
C SER A 44 2.10 5.09 -7.76
N THR A 45 1.75 5.56 -8.97
CA THR A 45 1.20 6.90 -9.19
C THR A 45 -0.18 7.01 -8.54
N LEU A 46 -1.04 6.02 -8.74
CA LEU A 46 -2.37 5.97 -8.12
C LEU A 46 -2.28 5.98 -6.58
N LEU A 47 -1.38 5.16 -6.00
CA LEU A 47 -1.16 5.16 -4.55
C LEU A 47 -0.70 6.53 -4.03
N ARG A 48 0.18 7.22 -4.75
CA ARG A 48 0.65 8.57 -4.37
C ARG A 48 -0.44 9.63 -4.49
N VAL A 49 -1.34 9.52 -5.47
CA VAL A 49 -2.52 10.38 -5.58
C VAL A 49 -3.48 10.13 -4.42
N LEU A 50 -3.77 8.87 -4.10
CA LEU A 50 -4.60 8.49 -2.95
C LEU A 50 -4.03 9.03 -1.63
N HIS A 51 -2.70 8.99 -1.47
CA HIS A 51 -2.02 9.53 -0.28
C HIS A 51 -2.00 11.07 -0.24
N GLY A 52 -2.24 11.75 -1.36
CA GLY A 52 -2.09 13.20 -1.47
C GLY A 52 -0.64 13.67 -1.70
N LEU A 53 0.29 12.77 -2.02
CA LEU A 53 1.67 13.11 -2.41
C LEU A 53 1.75 13.69 -3.82
N LEU A 54 0.77 13.39 -4.67
CA LEU A 54 0.63 13.94 -6.01
C LEU A 54 -0.77 14.51 -6.17
N ALA A 55 -0.85 15.76 -6.61
CA ALA A 55 -2.11 16.38 -6.97
C ALA A 55 -2.53 15.95 -8.38
N PRO A 56 -3.79 15.63 -8.65
CA PRO A 56 -4.27 15.31 -9.98
C PRO A 56 -4.15 16.52 -10.91
N SER A 57 -3.88 16.27 -12.20
CA SER A 57 -3.88 17.31 -13.24
C SER A 57 -5.31 17.71 -13.63
N ARG A 58 -6.28 16.80 -13.50
CA ARG A 58 -7.72 16.99 -13.69
C ARG A 58 -8.48 16.04 -12.76
N GLY A 59 -9.76 16.31 -12.57
CA GLY A 59 -10.62 15.55 -11.68
C GLY A 59 -10.46 15.97 -10.24
N SER A 60 -10.99 15.17 -9.32
CA SER A 60 -10.95 15.49 -7.89
C SER A 60 -10.69 14.25 -7.03
N VAL A 61 -10.06 14.47 -5.88
CA VAL A 61 -9.90 13.51 -4.79
C VAL A 61 -10.63 14.09 -3.59
N THR A 62 -11.61 13.37 -3.07
CA THR A 62 -12.38 13.77 -1.89
C THR A 62 -12.24 12.75 -0.78
N HIS A 63 -12.17 13.22 0.46
CA HIS A 63 -12.09 12.39 1.65
C HIS A 63 -13.41 12.44 2.40
N GLY A 64 -13.89 11.30 2.90
CA GLY A 64 -15.13 11.20 3.67
C GLY A 64 -15.06 11.84 5.06
N GLY A 65 -13.88 12.33 5.47
CA GLY A 65 -13.59 12.98 6.74
C GLY A 65 -12.09 13.08 6.97
N PRO A 66 -11.68 13.58 8.16
CA PRO A 66 -10.25 13.60 8.53
C PRO A 66 -9.70 12.16 8.56
N THR A 67 -8.84 11.83 7.62
CA THR A 67 -8.28 10.49 7.45
C THR A 67 -6.77 10.55 7.65
N ARG A 68 -6.28 9.76 8.61
CA ARG A 68 -4.84 9.58 8.80
C ARG A 68 -4.36 8.51 7.84
N GLN A 69 -3.39 8.85 7.03
CA GLN A 69 -2.81 7.95 6.04
C GLN A 69 -1.33 7.73 6.31
N ALA A 70 -0.85 6.54 5.97
CA ALA A 70 0.56 6.24 5.90
C ALA A 70 0.86 5.47 4.61
N MET A 71 2.06 5.67 4.06
CA MET A 71 2.49 4.97 2.85
C MET A 71 3.83 4.27 3.10
N VAL A 72 3.92 3.03 2.65
CA VAL A 72 5.16 2.25 2.58
C VAL A 72 5.52 2.08 1.12
N PHE A 73 6.71 2.56 0.75
CA PHE A 73 7.23 2.49 -0.61
C PHE A 73 7.88 1.14 -0.89
N GLN A 74 7.96 0.77 -2.14
CA GLN A 74 8.60 -0.47 -2.62
C GLN A 74 10.02 -0.65 -2.07
N ARG A 75 10.79 0.43 -2.02
CA ARG A 75 12.11 0.48 -1.37
C ARG A 75 12.03 1.44 -0.19
N PRO A 76 11.92 0.94 1.04
CA PRO A 76 11.80 1.80 2.20
C PRO A 76 13.10 2.54 2.44
N PHE A 77 13.01 3.87 2.56
CA PHE A 77 14.13 4.67 3.01
C PHE A 77 14.31 4.51 4.53
N VAL A 78 15.51 4.14 4.95
CA VAL A 78 15.89 4.06 6.36
C VAL A 78 16.93 5.11 6.70
N LEU A 79 16.75 5.77 7.84
CA LEU A 79 17.68 6.78 8.33
C LEU A 79 18.95 6.11 8.89
N ARG A 80 20.08 6.80 8.80
CA ARG A 80 21.39 6.38 9.36
C ARG A 80 21.41 6.50 10.89
N THR A 81 20.49 5.78 11.53
CA THR A 81 20.37 5.70 13.00
C THR A 81 19.79 4.33 13.37
N ASN A 82 19.62 4.05 14.66
CA ASN A 82 19.04 2.79 15.11
C ASN A 82 17.53 2.64 14.73
N ALA A 83 17.02 1.40 14.79
CA ALA A 83 15.66 1.09 14.39
C ALA A 83 14.62 1.85 15.23
N ILE A 84 14.83 1.95 16.56
CA ILE A 84 13.90 2.66 17.45
C ILE A 84 13.80 4.15 17.09
N ASN A 85 14.91 4.81 16.76
CA ASN A 85 14.90 6.22 16.36
C ASN A 85 14.23 6.42 14.99
N ASN A 86 14.36 5.46 14.07
CA ASN A 86 13.65 5.48 12.81
C ASN A 86 12.13 5.53 12.99
N VAL A 87 11.58 4.80 13.96
CA VAL A 87 10.15 4.83 14.29
C VAL A 87 9.79 6.07 15.10
N ALA A 88 10.58 6.37 16.15
CA ALA A 88 10.31 7.46 17.08
C ALA A 88 10.27 8.83 16.42
N LEU A 89 11.05 9.04 15.34
CA LEU A 89 11.08 10.33 14.64
C LEU A 89 9.70 10.71 14.08
N GLY A 90 8.97 9.79 13.47
CA GLY A 90 7.63 10.05 12.95
C GLY A 90 6.65 10.49 14.05
N LEU A 91 6.73 9.86 15.21
CA LEU A 91 5.97 10.21 16.41
C LEU A 91 6.37 11.57 16.97
N ARG A 92 7.68 11.87 16.96
CA ARG A 92 8.22 13.18 17.39
C ARG A 92 7.72 14.32 16.52
N ILE A 93 7.70 14.15 15.20
CA ILE A 93 7.16 15.13 14.24
C ILE A 93 5.67 15.41 14.53
N ARG A 94 4.93 14.43 15.03
CA ARG A 94 3.54 14.60 15.49
C ARG A 94 3.38 15.23 16.88
N GLY A 95 4.45 15.76 17.47
CA GLY A 95 4.41 16.47 18.76
C GLY A 95 4.58 15.58 20.00
N ILE A 96 4.76 14.26 19.86
CA ILE A 96 4.98 13.35 21.01
C ILE A 96 6.38 13.60 21.57
N SER A 97 6.51 13.70 22.90
CA SER A 97 7.83 13.87 23.54
C SER A 97 8.78 12.73 23.15
N TRP A 98 10.09 13.01 23.04
CA TRP A 98 11.07 12.01 22.60
C TRP A 98 11.08 10.76 23.48
N LYS A 99 10.90 10.92 24.80
CA LYS A 99 10.78 9.80 25.74
C LYS A 99 9.59 8.91 25.40
N ASN A 100 8.41 9.49 25.24
CA ASN A 100 7.18 8.77 24.92
C ASN A 100 7.20 8.18 23.49
N ALA A 101 7.81 8.90 22.54
CA ALA A 101 7.99 8.42 21.17
C ALA A 101 8.85 7.13 21.13
N LYS A 102 9.92 7.06 21.93
CA LYS A 102 10.73 5.83 22.04
C LYS A 102 9.96 4.66 22.65
N VAL A 103 9.13 4.90 23.67
CA VAL A 103 8.28 3.84 24.26
C VAL A 103 7.31 3.30 23.20
N GLN A 104 6.61 4.18 22.50
CA GLN A 104 5.67 3.77 21.43
C GLN A 104 6.41 3.11 20.26
N ALA A 105 7.60 3.60 19.93
CA ALA A 105 8.44 3.00 18.89
C ALA A 105 8.86 1.57 19.24
N LEU A 106 9.20 1.31 20.50
CA LEU A 106 9.53 -0.06 20.95
C LEU A 106 8.33 -0.98 20.86
N CYS A 107 7.12 -0.53 21.22
CA CYS A 107 5.89 -1.29 21.02
C CYS A 107 5.64 -1.60 19.53
N ALA A 108 5.87 -0.60 18.64
CA ALA A 108 5.72 -0.82 17.21
C ALA A 108 6.75 -1.81 16.64
N LEU A 109 8.00 -1.75 17.12
CA LEU A 109 9.04 -2.72 16.75
C LEU A 109 8.71 -4.13 17.25
N ALA A 110 8.20 -4.26 18.49
CA ALA A 110 7.75 -5.53 19.01
C ALA A 110 6.63 -6.14 18.16
N ARG A 111 5.68 -5.32 17.74
CA ARG A 111 4.56 -5.74 16.86
C ARG A 111 5.04 -6.38 15.55
N VAL A 112 6.16 -5.92 14.99
CA VAL A 112 6.71 -6.43 13.73
C VAL A 112 7.89 -7.40 13.94
N GLY A 113 8.12 -7.89 15.16
CA GLY A 113 9.19 -8.83 15.48
C GLY A 113 10.61 -8.26 15.35
N LEU A 114 10.81 -6.99 15.73
CA LEU A 114 12.10 -6.29 15.66
C LEU A 114 12.54 -5.70 17.01
N ALA A 115 11.95 -6.14 18.13
CA ALA A 115 12.28 -5.58 19.45
C ALA A 115 13.75 -5.84 19.84
N ASP A 116 14.27 -7.02 19.55
CA ASP A 116 15.64 -7.47 19.83
C ASP A 116 16.72 -6.68 19.07
N VAL A 117 16.35 -6.11 17.90
CA VAL A 117 17.23 -5.30 17.05
C VAL A 117 16.92 -3.79 17.14
N ALA A 118 16.12 -3.36 18.11
CA ALA A 118 15.69 -1.96 18.25
C ALA A 118 16.85 -0.97 18.30
N MET A 119 17.97 -1.34 18.91
CA MET A 119 19.18 -0.50 19.04
C MET A 119 20.17 -0.68 17.88
N ARG A 120 19.93 -1.62 16.95
CA ARG A 120 20.78 -1.84 15.80
C ARG A 120 20.61 -0.74 14.77
N ASN A 121 21.69 -0.36 14.06
CA ASN A 121 21.62 0.58 12.94
C ASN A 121 20.67 0.02 11.87
N ALA A 122 19.66 0.82 11.49
CA ALA A 122 18.64 0.40 10.55
C ALA A 122 19.18 0.04 9.16
N GLN A 123 20.31 0.65 8.74
CA GLN A 123 20.96 0.30 7.48
C GLN A 123 21.64 -1.07 7.49
N ALA A 124 21.95 -1.62 8.68
CA ALA A 124 22.53 -2.95 8.84
C ALA A 124 21.46 -4.06 8.99
N LEU A 125 20.19 -3.73 8.90
CA LEU A 125 19.09 -4.69 8.87
C LEU A 125 18.99 -5.34 7.49
N SER A 126 18.53 -6.60 7.44
CA SER A 126 18.19 -7.26 6.17
C SER A 126 17.05 -6.54 5.44
N SER A 127 16.88 -6.79 4.14
CA SER A 127 15.78 -6.21 3.35
C SER A 127 14.40 -6.48 3.96
N GLY A 128 14.14 -7.70 4.43
CA GLY A 128 12.91 -8.06 5.13
C GLY A 128 12.74 -7.32 6.45
N GLN A 129 13.82 -7.18 7.24
CA GLN A 129 13.81 -6.38 8.47
C GLN A 129 13.58 -4.90 8.19
N GLN A 130 14.18 -4.34 7.14
CA GLN A 130 13.94 -2.94 6.73
C GLN A 130 12.48 -2.72 6.29
N GLN A 131 11.89 -3.69 5.60
CA GLN A 131 10.48 -3.63 5.21
C GLN A 131 9.57 -3.68 6.45
N ARG A 132 9.84 -4.57 7.40
CA ARG A 132 9.09 -4.62 8.67
C ARG A 132 9.29 -3.35 9.50
N LEU A 133 10.48 -2.76 9.48
CA LEU A 133 10.73 -1.45 10.10
C LEU A 133 9.88 -0.34 9.46
N ALA A 134 9.73 -0.33 8.12
CA ALA A 134 8.85 0.62 7.45
C ALA A 134 7.37 0.42 7.82
N LEU A 135 6.93 -0.84 7.97
CA LEU A 135 5.60 -1.16 8.48
C LEU A 135 5.41 -0.67 9.93
N ALA A 136 6.42 -0.86 10.82
CA ALA A 136 6.38 -0.36 12.19
C ALA A 136 6.27 1.18 12.24
N ARG A 137 7.01 1.88 11.37
CA ARG A 137 6.93 3.35 11.22
C ARG A 137 5.53 3.80 10.84
N ALA A 138 4.94 3.14 9.83
CA ALA A 138 3.59 3.45 9.37
C ALA A 138 2.55 3.15 10.45
N TRP A 139 2.59 1.95 11.04
CA TRP A 139 1.66 1.49 12.07
C TRP A 139 1.70 2.34 13.34
N SER A 140 2.89 2.78 13.77
CA SER A 140 3.05 3.62 14.97
C SER A 140 2.25 4.92 14.91
N LEU A 141 1.98 5.42 13.71
CA LEU A 141 1.19 6.63 13.47
C LEU A 141 -0.33 6.39 13.58
N ARG A 142 -0.76 5.14 13.82
CA ARG A 142 -2.17 4.71 13.88
C ARG A 142 -2.98 5.24 12.70
N PRO A 143 -2.60 4.89 11.46
CA PRO A 143 -3.32 5.34 10.28
C PRO A 143 -4.68 4.65 10.18
N ASP A 144 -5.67 5.36 9.61
CA ASP A 144 -6.96 4.80 9.25
C ASP A 144 -6.85 4.04 7.91
N MET A 145 -5.86 4.43 7.07
CA MET A 145 -5.54 3.79 5.81
C MET A 145 -4.02 3.64 5.61
N LEU A 146 -3.59 2.45 5.23
CA LEU A 146 -2.21 2.12 4.88
C LEU A 146 -2.09 1.80 3.39
N LEU A 147 -1.27 2.56 2.69
CA LEU A 147 -0.95 2.36 1.28
C LEU A 147 0.41 1.66 1.17
N LEU A 148 0.48 0.60 0.37
CA LEU A 148 1.64 -0.27 0.27
C LEU A 148 2.02 -0.45 -1.21
N ASP A 149 3.16 0.11 -1.60
CA ASP A 149 3.65 0.02 -2.98
C ASP A 149 4.58 -1.20 -3.11
N GLU A 150 4.07 -2.31 -3.65
CA GLU A 150 4.77 -3.58 -3.85
C GLU A 150 5.58 -4.05 -2.61
N PRO A 151 4.96 -4.20 -1.43
CA PRO A 151 5.69 -4.35 -0.16
C PRO A 151 6.52 -5.63 -0.04
N THR A 152 6.37 -6.58 -0.97
CA THR A 152 7.04 -7.89 -0.93
C THR A 152 7.89 -8.20 -2.16
N SER A 153 8.00 -7.28 -3.13
CA SER A 153 8.60 -7.56 -4.44
C SER A 153 10.06 -7.98 -4.40
N SER A 154 10.84 -7.47 -3.45
CA SER A 154 12.30 -7.70 -3.33
C SER A 154 12.68 -8.61 -2.16
N LEU A 155 11.72 -9.36 -1.61
CA LEU A 155 11.93 -10.17 -0.41
C LEU A 155 12.04 -11.66 -0.75
N ASP A 156 12.82 -12.38 0.05
CA ASP A 156 12.83 -13.84 0.03
C ASP A 156 11.49 -14.44 0.49
N PRO A 157 11.22 -15.73 0.24
CA PRO A 157 9.93 -16.34 0.55
C PRO A 157 9.55 -16.31 2.05
N HIS A 158 10.52 -16.30 2.96
CA HIS A 158 10.26 -16.24 4.41
C HIS A 158 9.81 -14.82 4.78
N ALA A 159 10.60 -13.82 4.41
CA ALA A 159 10.28 -12.41 4.67
C ALA A 159 8.97 -11.97 4.00
N LYS A 160 8.64 -12.51 2.81
CA LYS A 160 7.32 -12.29 2.18
C LYS A 160 6.17 -12.74 3.08
N ARG A 161 6.24 -13.96 3.63
CA ARG A 161 5.20 -14.48 4.52
C ARG A 161 5.06 -13.65 5.78
N GLU A 162 6.17 -13.19 6.38
CA GLU A 162 6.15 -12.33 7.56
C GLU A 162 5.45 -10.98 7.27
N VAL A 163 5.77 -10.33 6.15
CA VAL A 163 5.15 -9.08 5.73
C VAL A 163 3.65 -9.28 5.42
N GLU A 164 3.29 -10.34 4.71
CA GLU A 164 1.88 -10.67 4.42
C GLU A 164 1.08 -10.93 5.70
N ALA A 165 1.66 -11.63 6.68
CA ALA A 165 1.03 -11.86 7.99
C ALA A 165 0.76 -10.53 8.71
N LEU A 166 1.73 -9.61 8.75
CA LEU A 166 1.55 -8.29 9.33
C LEU A 166 0.46 -7.47 8.60
N MET A 167 0.39 -7.53 7.27
CA MET A 167 -0.67 -6.89 6.51
C MET A 167 -2.06 -7.45 6.89
N ALA A 168 -2.16 -8.78 7.02
CA ALA A 168 -3.40 -9.43 7.43
C ALA A 168 -3.82 -9.02 8.86
N GLU A 169 -2.88 -8.98 9.81
CA GLU A 169 -3.12 -8.53 11.17
C GLU A 169 -3.59 -7.07 11.23
N PHE A 170 -2.95 -6.17 10.47
CA PHE A 170 -3.36 -4.76 10.42
C PHE A 170 -4.79 -4.60 9.86
N ALA A 171 -5.15 -5.43 8.88
CA ALA A 171 -6.51 -5.44 8.35
C ALA A 171 -7.53 -5.98 9.37
N GLN A 172 -7.16 -7.01 10.16
CA GLN A 172 -8.00 -7.54 11.25
C GLN A 172 -8.22 -6.51 12.36
N ASP A 173 -7.22 -5.64 12.61
CA ASP A 173 -7.34 -4.50 13.55
C ASP A 173 -8.26 -3.38 12.99
N GLY A 174 -8.87 -3.56 11.80
CA GLY A 174 -9.82 -2.61 11.19
C GLY A 174 -9.17 -1.58 10.26
N MET A 175 -7.87 -1.67 9.99
CA MET A 175 -7.17 -0.75 9.10
C MET A 175 -7.58 -0.99 7.65
N THR A 176 -7.87 0.09 6.91
CA THR A 176 -8.06 0.03 5.46
C THR A 176 -6.71 -0.18 4.79
N LEU A 177 -6.60 -1.19 3.92
CA LEU A 177 -5.38 -1.47 3.17
C LEU A 177 -5.58 -1.21 1.68
N VAL A 178 -4.65 -0.48 1.07
CA VAL A 178 -4.54 -0.36 -0.39
C VAL A 178 -3.13 -0.76 -0.80
N PHE A 179 -2.99 -1.82 -1.56
CA PHE A 179 -1.67 -2.31 -1.91
C PHE A 179 -1.51 -2.61 -3.40
N ALA A 180 -0.40 -2.16 -3.97
CA ALA A 180 0.02 -2.57 -5.31
C ALA A 180 0.74 -3.91 -5.22
N SER A 181 0.46 -4.81 -6.16
CA SER A 181 1.15 -6.09 -6.28
C SER A 181 1.09 -6.63 -7.70
N HIS A 182 2.15 -7.33 -8.12
CA HIS A 182 2.14 -8.18 -9.30
C HIS A 182 2.01 -9.68 -8.93
N ASN A 183 1.96 -10.01 -7.64
CA ASN A 183 1.82 -11.39 -7.15
C ASN A 183 0.33 -11.72 -6.93
N LEU A 184 -0.28 -12.40 -7.90
CA LEU A 184 -1.68 -12.79 -7.86
C LEU A 184 -2.03 -13.71 -6.68
N GLY A 185 -1.10 -14.55 -6.23
CA GLY A 185 -1.28 -15.38 -5.04
C GLY A 185 -1.42 -14.55 -3.77
N GLN A 186 -0.62 -13.49 -3.61
CA GLN A 186 -0.76 -12.51 -2.53
C GLN A 186 -2.11 -11.79 -2.59
N VAL A 187 -2.48 -11.33 -3.78
CA VAL A 187 -3.77 -10.65 -4.02
C VAL A 187 -4.93 -11.53 -3.58
N LYS A 188 -4.95 -12.79 -4.02
CA LYS A 188 -6.00 -13.76 -3.69
C LYS A 188 -6.13 -14.03 -2.18
N ARG A 189 -5.00 -14.00 -1.44
CA ARG A 189 -5.01 -14.24 0.02
C ARG A 189 -5.43 -13.02 0.82
N LEU A 190 -5.04 -11.82 0.40
CA LEU A 190 -5.14 -10.60 1.23
C LEU A 190 -6.28 -9.67 0.82
N ALA A 191 -6.60 -9.57 -0.47
CA ALA A 191 -7.58 -8.61 -0.97
C ALA A 191 -9.02 -9.04 -0.70
N THR A 192 -9.90 -8.05 -0.56
CA THR A 192 -11.36 -8.21 -0.67
C THR A 192 -11.86 -7.76 -2.03
N ARG A 193 -11.15 -6.81 -2.66
CA ARG A 193 -11.46 -6.23 -3.97
C ARG A 193 -10.19 -5.99 -4.76
N VAL A 194 -10.28 -6.10 -6.08
CA VAL A 194 -9.16 -5.97 -7.01
C VAL A 194 -9.50 -4.93 -8.06
N VAL A 195 -8.58 -4.00 -8.25
CA VAL A 195 -8.58 -3.05 -9.36
C VAL A 195 -7.45 -3.40 -10.31
N TYR A 196 -7.81 -3.70 -11.56
CA TYR A 196 -6.83 -3.88 -12.64
C TYR A 196 -6.61 -2.55 -13.36
N LEU A 197 -5.36 -2.10 -13.34
CA LEU A 197 -4.92 -0.85 -13.96
C LEU A 197 -4.05 -1.16 -15.18
N GLU A 198 -4.37 -0.59 -16.34
CA GLU A 198 -3.57 -0.71 -17.55
C GLU A 198 -3.53 0.63 -18.29
N HIS A 199 -2.34 1.05 -18.73
CA HIS A 199 -2.11 2.34 -19.41
C HIS A 199 -2.75 3.56 -18.70
N GLY A 200 -2.73 3.54 -17.37
CA GLY A 200 -3.30 4.58 -16.51
C GLY A 200 -4.82 4.56 -16.37
N ARG A 201 -5.51 3.54 -16.87
CA ARG A 201 -6.96 3.38 -16.78
C ARG A 201 -7.33 2.19 -15.92
N VAL A 202 -8.41 2.30 -15.17
CA VAL A 202 -9.04 1.17 -14.48
C VAL A 202 -9.87 0.42 -15.51
N LEU A 203 -9.49 -0.81 -15.82
CA LEU A 203 -10.17 -1.67 -16.78
C LEU A 203 -11.05 -2.74 -16.11
N ALA A 204 -10.78 -3.06 -14.84
CA ALA A 204 -11.65 -3.90 -14.03
C ALA A 204 -11.58 -3.46 -12.57
N ASP A 205 -12.71 -3.57 -11.88
CA ASP A 205 -12.89 -3.22 -10.47
C ASP A 205 -13.93 -4.18 -9.89
N LEU A 206 -13.46 -5.23 -9.21
CA LEU A 206 -14.28 -6.38 -8.84
C LEU A 206 -13.94 -6.92 -7.44
N PRO A 207 -14.90 -7.54 -6.74
CA PRO A 207 -14.61 -8.42 -5.62
C PRO A 207 -13.57 -9.48 -6.01
N VAL A 208 -12.68 -9.84 -5.08
CA VAL A 208 -11.57 -10.76 -5.36
C VAL A 208 -12.03 -12.10 -5.94
N GLN A 209 -13.17 -12.61 -5.48
CA GLN A 209 -13.73 -13.89 -5.96
C GLN A 209 -14.17 -13.82 -7.43
N GLU A 210 -14.80 -12.71 -7.81
CA GLU A 210 -15.24 -12.44 -9.19
C GLU A 210 -14.03 -12.17 -10.10
N PHE A 211 -13.03 -11.43 -9.61
CA PHE A 211 -11.81 -11.16 -10.36
C PHE A 211 -11.06 -12.45 -10.77
N PHE A 212 -11.04 -13.45 -9.90
CA PHE A 212 -10.42 -14.75 -10.20
C PHE A 212 -11.37 -15.76 -10.85
N ASN A 213 -12.63 -15.39 -11.10
CA ASN A 213 -13.54 -16.13 -11.95
C ASN A 213 -13.33 -15.72 -13.41
N ARG A 214 -12.69 -16.58 -14.20
CA ARG A 214 -12.25 -16.28 -15.56
C ARG A 214 -13.36 -15.95 -16.53
N SER A 215 -14.55 -16.56 -16.39
CA SER A 215 -15.71 -16.24 -17.25
C SER A 215 -16.15 -14.80 -17.01
N VAL A 216 -16.29 -14.40 -15.75
CA VAL A 216 -16.68 -13.03 -15.35
C VAL A 216 -15.60 -12.02 -15.79
N LEU A 217 -14.33 -12.30 -15.49
CA LEU A 217 -13.23 -11.38 -15.81
C LEU A 217 -13.10 -11.11 -17.31
N ARG A 218 -13.22 -12.16 -18.12
CA ARG A 218 -13.12 -12.06 -19.59
C ARG A 218 -14.25 -11.22 -20.21
N GLU A 219 -15.45 -11.26 -19.63
CA GLU A 219 -16.57 -10.44 -20.08
C GLU A 219 -16.36 -8.95 -19.77
N ILE A 220 -15.64 -8.63 -18.69
CA ILE A 220 -15.38 -7.27 -18.23
C ILE A 220 -14.14 -6.68 -18.89
N SER A 221 -13.03 -7.43 -18.92
CA SER A 221 -11.76 -6.99 -19.55
C SER A 221 -10.96 -8.19 -20.04
N SER A 222 -10.77 -8.27 -21.36
CA SER A 222 -9.88 -9.23 -22.01
C SER A 222 -8.43 -9.06 -21.58
N GLU A 223 -7.99 -7.81 -21.38
CA GLU A 223 -6.65 -7.49 -20.95
C GLU A 223 -6.37 -7.99 -19.52
N ALA A 224 -7.36 -7.86 -18.63
CA ALA A 224 -7.26 -8.39 -17.27
C ALA A 224 -7.22 -9.95 -17.27
N ASP A 225 -7.99 -10.62 -18.11
CA ASP A 225 -7.95 -12.09 -18.26
C ASP A 225 -6.57 -12.55 -18.78
N LEU A 226 -5.99 -11.86 -19.77
CA LEU A 226 -4.64 -12.14 -20.28
C LEU A 226 -3.58 -11.93 -19.20
N PHE A 227 -3.69 -10.84 -18.43
CA PHE A 227 -2.78 -10.58 -17.32
C PHE A 227 -2.81 -11.70 -16.27
N VAL A 228 -4.00 -12.19 -15.91
CA VAL A 228 -4.16 -13.31 -14.94
C VAL A 228 -3.58 -14.61 -15.48
N LYS A 229 -3.59 -14.82 -16.79
CA LYS A 229 -2.95 -15.97 -17.45
C LYS A 229 -1.42 -15.89 -17.48
N GLY A 230 -0.83 -14.72 -17.28
CA GLY A 230 0.58 -14.46 -17.53
C GLY A 230 0.93 -14.30 -19.01
N GLU A 231 -0.06 -14.02 -19.86
CA GLU A 231 0.06 -13.80 -21.30
C GLU A 231 0.03 -12.32 -21.70
N SER A 232 0.10 -11.41 -20.72
CA SER A 232 0.20 -9.96 -20.98
C SER A 232 1.56 -9.64 -21.58
N ALA A 233 1.56 -8.91 -22.68
CA ALA A 233 2.73 -8.46 -23.42
C ALA A 233 3.62 -7.48 -22.64
#